data_ad30fd31a978a4ee363c0814a9c41c2a
#
_entry.id   ad30fd31a978a4ee363c0814a9c41c2a
#
_cell.length_a   1.000
_cell.length_b   1.000
_cell.length_c   1.000
_cell.angle_alpha   90.00
_cell.angle_beta   90.00
_cell.angle_gamma   90.00
#
_symmetry.space_group_name_H-M   'P 1'
#
loop_
_entity.id
_entity.type
_entity.pdbx_description
1 polymer ?
#
loop_
_entity_poly.entity_id
_entity_poly.type
_entity_poly.pdbx_seq_one_letter_code
_entity_poly.pdbx_strand_id
1 'polypeptide(L)'
;MKVLYTFGGMPHYLNAMLNKLHEKGVEVTVVTPQKGNATIGKGVKMVEGGTYRHLTSTEKKAFYGKSAYPALPKIVREERPDILVMGWPYFLQVFFQPGLRKAMKECRTRLVIREIPFQTPPYGKIKEYFRKNPMYGKYEAGEYRNRLLP
;
A
#
# COMPACT_ATOMS: atom_id res chain seq x y z
N MET A 1 2.51 8.32 16.52
CA MET A 1 2.13 8.25 15.09
C MET A 1 1.96 6.78 14.73
N LYS A 2 0.81 6.44 14.17
CA LYS A 2 0.48 5.07 13.73
C LYS A 2 0.58 4.94 12.21
N VAL A 3 1.30 3.95 11.73
CA VAL A 3 1.51 3.73 10.30
C VAL A 3 1.09 2.31 9.93
N LEU A 4 0.18 2.19 8.98
CA LEU A 4 -0.28 0.92 8.42
C LEU A 4 0.33 0.71 7.03
N TYR A 5 1.04 -0.38 6.85
CA TYR A 5 1.64 -0.76 5.57
C TYR A 5 0.88 -1.93 4.94
N THR A 6 0.72 -1.92 3.61
CA THR A 6 0.17 -3.05 2.85
C THR A 6 1.16 -3.53 1.81
N PHE A 7 1.49 -4.82 1.85
CA PHE A 7 2.44 -5.44 0.93
C PHE A 7 1.97 -6.82 0.46
N GLY A 8 2.49 -7.27 -0.68
CA GLY A 8 2.33 -8.63 -1.18
C GLY A 8 3.23 -9.66 -0.50
N GLY A 9 4.06 -9.24 0.45
CA GLY A 9 4.99 -10.04 1.22
C GLY A 9 6.00 -9.15 1.94
N MET A 10 6.89 -9.74 2.76
CA MET A 10 7.86 -8.99 3.57
C MET A 10 9.28 -9.20 3.05
N PRO A 11 9.80 -8.34 2.16
CA PRO A 11 11.19 -8.39 1.76
C PRO A 11 12.12 -7.92 2.89
N HIS A 12 13.31 -8.53 2.97
CA HIS A 12 14.29 -8.30 4.05
C HIS A 12 14.65 -6.81 4.27
N TYR A 13 14.83 -6.06 3.19
CA TYR A 13 15.16 -4.63 3.27
C TYR A 13 14.03 -3.79 3.87
N LEU A 14 12.79 -4.19 3.62
CA LEU A 14 11.62 -3.52 4.15
C LEU A 14 11.47 -3.83 5.64
N ASN A 15 11.69 -5.08 6.03
CA ASN A 15 11.66 -5.50 7.42
C ASN A 15 12.66 -4.69 8.26
N ALA A 16 13.89 -4.52 7.77
CA ALA A 16 14.90 -3.70 8.45
C ALA A 16 14.45 -2.23 8.63
N MET A 17 13.87 -1.64 7.59
CA MET A 17 13.34 -0.27 7.65
C MET A 17 12.20 -0.15 8.67
N LEU A 18 11.26 -1.10 8.69
CA LEU A 18 10.10 -1.07 9.59
C LEU A 18 10.50 -1.27 11.05
N ASN A 19 11.45 -2.16 11.34
CA ASN A 19 12.03 -2.30 12.66
C ASN A 19 12.65 -0.98 13.13
N LYS A 20 13.42 -0.32 12.26
CA LYS A 20 14.03 0.98 12.56
C LYS A 20 13.01 2.07 12.86
N LEU A 21 11.87 2.09 12.15
CA LEU A 21 10.77 3.01 12.44
C LEU A 21 10.14 2.71 13.79
N HIS A 22 9.94 1.43 14.10
CA HIS A 22 9.37 1.01 15.38
C HIS A 22 10.30 1.37 16.56
N GLU A 23 11.59 1.14 16.44
CA GLU A 23 12.62 1.55 17.42
C GLU A 23 12.60 3.08 17.68
N LYS A 24 12.22 3.87 16.69
CA LYS A 24 12.05 5.33 16.82
C LYS A 24 10.68 5.76 17.39
N GLY A 25 9.91 4.83 17.93
CA GLY A 25 8.63 5.11 18.57
C GLY A 25 7.44 5.29 17.61
N VAL A 26 7.57 4.85 16.36
CA VAL A 26 6.44 4.80 15.42
C VAL A 26 5.67 3.48 15.64
N GLU A 27 4.38 3.54 15.90
CA GLU A 27 3.53 2.35 15.94
C GLU A 27 3.33 1.83 14.50
N VAL A 28 4.03 0.75 14.17
CA VAL A 28 3.99 0.15 12.83
C VAL A 28 3.12 -1.08 12.84
N THR A 29 2.12 -1.11 11.96
CA THR A 29 1.33 -2.31 11.63
C THR A 29 1.51 -2.64 10.15
N VAL A 30 1.72 -3.92 9.84
CA VAL A 30 1.91 -4.40 8.47
C VAL A 30 0.85 -5.42 8.12
N VAL A 31 0.26 -5.29 6.94
CA VAL A 31 -0.68 -6.27 6.37
C VAL A 31 -0.03 -6.96 5.19
N THR A 32 0.05 -8.30 5.28
CA THR A 32 0.52 -9.16 4.20
C THR A 32 -0.52 -10.23 3.84
N PRO A 33 -0.44 -10.86 2.67
CA PRO A 33 -1.34 -11.95 2.33
C PRO A 33 -1.06 -13.20 3.19
N GLN A 34 -2.11 -13.96 3.48
CA GLN A 34 -2.01 -15.24 4.20
C GLN A 34 -1.16 -16.29 3.46
N LYS A 35 -1.17 -16.24 2.13
CA LYS A 35 -0.30 -17.07 1.29
C LYS A 35 0.64 -16.13 0.57
N GLY A 36 1.95 -16.32 0.77
CA GLY A 36 2.97 -15.51 0.10
C GLY A 36 2.71 -15.43 -1.40
N ASN A 37 2.59 -14.24 -1.93
CA ASN A 37 2.31 -14.04 -3.34
C ASN A 37 3.62 -13.91 -4.12
N ALA A 38 3.68 -14.54 -5.28
CA ALA A 38 4.84 -14.61 -6.18
C ALA A 38 5.22 -13.25 -6.83
N THR A 39 4.61 -12.15 -6.42
CA THR A 39 4.88 -10.81 -6.98
C THR A 39 6.17 -10.17 -6.47
N ILE A 40 6.89 -10.84 -5.58
CA ILE A 40 8.20 -10.37 -5.12
C ILE A 40 9.25 -10.82 -6.12
N GLY A 41 10.06 -9.89 -6.58
CA GLY A 41 11.09 -10.15 -7.60
C GLY A 41 12.02 -11.31 -7.26
N LYS A 42 12.48 -12.04 -8.27
CA LYS A 42 13.45 -13.12 -8.11
C LYS A 42 14.68 -12.62 -7.33
N GLY A 43 15.08 -13.37 -6.30
CA GLY A 43 16.25 -13.04 -5.48
C GLY A 43 15.97 -12.20 -4.23
N VAL A 44 14.73 -11.77 -3.98
CA VAL A 44 14.37 -11.11 -2.74
C VAL A 44 14.07 -12.15 -1.66
N LYS A 45 14.88 -12.16 -0.60
CA LYS A 45 14.64 -13.01 0.56
C LYS A 45 13.42 -12.48 1.34
N MET A 46 12.48 -13.37 1.62
CA MET A 46 11.37 -13.08 2.53
C MET A 46 11.83 -13.29 3.96
N VAL A 47 11.41 -12.40 4.85
CA VAL A 47 11.70 -12.48 6.28
C VAL A 47 10.39 -12.53 7.03
N GLU A 48 10.27 -13.48 7.93
CA GLU A 48 9.14 -13.58 8.84
C GLU A 48 9.52 -12.90 10.16
N GLY A 49 8.59 -12.11 10.66
CA GLY A 49 8.70 -11.45 11.96
C GLY A 49 9.50 -10.15 11.96
N GLY A 50 9.11 -9.32 12.88
CA GLY A 50 9.70 -8.02 13.18
C GLY A 50 9.23 -7.59 14.56
N THR A 51 9.75 -6.49 15.08
CA THR A 51 9.34 -5.91 16.37
C THR A 51 7.99 -5.18 16.29
N TYR A 52 7.49 -4.97 15.09
CA TYR A 52 6.22 -4.31 14.78
C TYR A 52 5.06 -5.31 14.70
N ARG A 53 3.83 -4.78 14.73
CA ARG A 53 2.61 -5.59 14.62
C ARG A 53 2.42 -6.11 13.19
N HIS A 54 2.26 -7.41 13.04
CA HIS A 54 2.03 -8.06 11.76
C HIS A 54 0.63 -8.70 11.70
N LEU A 55 -0.13 -8.33 10.68
CA LEU A 55 -1.46 -8.86 10.38
C LEU A 55 -1.42 -9.60 9.05
N THR A 56 -2.06 -10.75 9.00
CA THR A 56 -2.29 -11.46 7.74
C THR A 56 -3.73 -11.26 7.28
N SER A 57 -3.93 -11.07 5.99
CA SER A 57 -5.25 -10.87 5.40
C SER A 57 -5.42 -11.65 4.12
N THR A 58 -6.65 -12.07 3.83
CA THR A 58 -6.96 -12.71 2.55
C THR A 58 -6.80 -11.70 1.42
N GLU A 59 -5.96 -12.05 0.46
CA GLU A 59 -5.80 -11.32 -0.79
C GLU A 59 -6.72 -11.90 -1.86
N LYS A 60 -7.36 -11.04 -2.65
CA LYS A 60 -8.20 -11.45 -3.79
C LYS A 60 -7.84 -10.64 -5.03
N LYS A 61 -7.99 -11.27 -6.19
CA LYS A 61 -7.91 -10.56 -7.47
C LYS A 61 -9.16 -9.70 -7.63
N ALA A 62 -8.98 -8.39 -7.75
CA ALA A 62 -10.07 -7.46 -7.96
C ALA A 62 -10.51 -7.44 -9.45
N PHE A 63 -11.68 -6.86 -9.75
CA PHE A 63 -12.22 -6.79 -11.12
C PHE A 63 -11.28 -6.06 -12.09
N TYR A 64 -10.46 -5.14 -11.60
CA TYR A 64 -9.42 -4.46 -12.39
C TYR A 64 -8.14 -5.28 -12.59
N GLY A 65 -8.18 -6.59 -12.28
CA GLY A 65 -7.13 -7.56 -12.56
C GLY A 65 -5.90 -7.51 -11.65
N LYS A 66 -5.92 -6.72 -10.59
CA LYS A 66 -4.83 -6.58 -9.62
C LYS A 66 -5.24 -7.12 -8.26
N SER A 67 -4.24 -7.43 -7.43
CA SER A 67 -4.45 -7.87 -6.05
C SER A 67 -5.03 -6.77 -5.16
N ALA A 68 -5.89 -7.17 -4.26
CA ALA A 68 -6.55 -6.30 -3.30
C ALA A 68 -6.79 -7.02 -1.97
N TYR A 69 -6.89 -6.25 -0.89
CA TYR A 69 -7.29 -6.73 0.44
C TYR A 69 -8.74 -6.32 0.72
N PRO A 70 -9.75 -7.20 0.54
CA PRO A 70 -11.15 -6.86 0.79
C PRO A 70 -11.42 -6.39 2.23
N ALA A 71 -10.67 -6.93 3.19
CA ALA A 71 -10.81 -6.58 4.61
C ALA A 71 -10.13 -5.26 5.00
N LEU A 72 -9.39 -4.60 4.10
CA LEU A 72 -8.62 -3.41 4.43
C LEU A 72 -9.47 -2.26 5.03
N PRO A 73 -10.72 -2.00 4.58
CA PRO A 73 -11.57 -1.00 5.23
C PRO A 73 -11.85 -1.27 6.70
N LYS A 74 -12.02 -2.55 7.06
CA LYS A 74 -12.20 -2.99 8.44
C LYS A 74 -10.92 -2.78 9.24
N ILE A 75 -9.78 -3.23 8.70
CA ILE A 75 -8.47 -3.07 9.34
C ILE A 75 -8.15 -1.59 9.59
N VAL A 76 -8.43 -0.69 8.64
CA VAL A 76 -8.22 0.75 8.83
C VAL A 76 -9.06 1.31 9.98
N ARG A 77 -10.31 0.87 10.13
CA ARG A 77 -11.17 1.29 11.26
C ARG A 77 -10.69 0.78 12.61
N GLU A 78 -10.19 -0.45 12.65
CA GLU A 78 -9.70 -1.09 13.87
C GLU A 78 -8.36 -0.51 14.32
N GLU A 79 -7.42 -0.38 13.39
CA GLU A 79 -6.06 0.12 13.68
C GLU A 79 -6.01 1.66 13.80
N ARG A 80 -6.92 2.38 13.14
CA ARG A 80 -6.99 3.86 13.10
C ARG A 80 -5.64 4.51 12.81
N PRO A 81 -4.97 4.16 11.71
CA PRO A 81 -3.65 4.68 11.42
C PRO A 81 -3.72 6.15 11.00
N ASP A 82 -2.69 6.91 11.38
CA ASP A 82 -2.48 8.28 10.88
C ASP A 82 -2.09 8.25 9.38
N ILE A 83 -1.33 7.22 8.99
CA ILE A 83 -0.82 7.03 7.64
C ILE A 83 -1.07 5.61 7.17
N LEU A 84 -1.66 5.47 5.98
CA LEU A 84 -1.75 4.22 5.24
C LEU A 84 -0.75 4.24 4.08
N VAL A 85 0.26 3.38 4.14
CA VAL A 85 1.26 3.22 3.08
C VAL A 85 0.88 2.05 2.19
N MET A 86 0.67 2.31 0.91
CA MET A 86 0.27 1.30 -0.06
C MET A 86 1.27 1.23 -1.21
N GLY A 87 1.73 0.01 -1.51
CA GLY A 87 2.54 -0.26 -2.71
C GLY A 87 1.68 -0.58 -3.92
N TRP A 88 2.31 -0.59 -5.09
CA TRP A 88 1.71 -1.14 -6.30
C TRP A 88 1.51 -2.66 -6.14
N PRO A 89 0.36 -3.21 -6.51
CA PRO A 89 -0.84 -2.59 -7.11
C PRO A 89 -1.94 -2.21 -6.09
N TYR A 90 -1.69 -2.35 -4.80
CA TYR A 90 -2.71 -2.24 -3.75
C TYR A 90 -3.35 -0.85 -3.64
N PHE A 91 -2.60 0.22 -3.94
CA PHE A 91 -3.14 1.57 -3.87
C PHE A 91 -4.35 1.79 -4.79
N LEU A 92 -4.50 0.98 -5.86
CA LEU A 92 -5.66 1.04 -6.74
C LEU A 92 -6.98 0.79 -5.99
N GLN A 93 -6.94 0.09 -4.86
CA GLN A 93 -8.11 -0.12 -4.02
C GLN A 93 -8.76 1.21 -3.58
N VAL A 94 -7.96 2.25 -3.35
CA VAL A 94 -8.48 3.56 -2.93
C VAL A 94 -9.45 4.13 -3.98
N PHE A 95 -9.22 3.87 -5.26
CA PHE A 95 -10.10 4.32 -6.34
C PHE A 95 -11.35 3.45 -6.49
N PHE A 96 -11.20 2.15 -6.35
CA PHE A 96 -12.23 1.18 -6.71
C PHE A 96 -12.99 0.59 -5.50
N GLN A 97 -12.59 0.93 -4.27
CA GLN A 97 -13.23 0.45 -3.05
C GLN A 97 -13.75 1.64 -2.21
N PRO A 98 -15.01 2.08 -2.42
CA PRO A 98 -15.58 3.21 -1.68
C PRO A 98 -15.52 3.05 -0.16
N GLY A 99 -15.68 1.81 0.33
CA GLY A 99 -15.57 1.48 1.76
C GLY A 99 -14.19 1.82 2.36
N LEU A 100 -13.11 1.70 1.57
CA LEU A 100 -11.77 2.07 2.02
C LEU A 100 -11.64 3.59 2.15
N ARG A 101 -12.11 4.35 1.14
CA ARG A 101 -12.14 5.83 1.22
C ARG A 101 -12.95 6.32 2.42
N LYS A 102 -14.13 5.70 2.65
CA LYS A 102 -14.96 6.02 3.80
C LYS A 102 -14.23 5.75 5.11
N ALA A 103 -13.58 4.58 5.28
CA ALA A 103 -12.81 4.23 6.47
C ALA A 103 -11.64 5.21 6.70
N MET A 104 -10.89 5.55 5.66
CA MET A 104 -9.80 6.52 5.73
C MET A 104 -10.29 7.91 6.17
N LYS A 105 -11.43 8.35 5.63
CA LYS A 105 -12.05 9.63 6.03
C LYS A 105 -12.47 9.62 7.49
N GLU A 106 -13.17 8.57 7.93
CA GLU A 106 -13.62 8.39 9.32
C GLU A 106 -12.45 8.40 10.32
N CYS A 107 -11.31 7.80 9.94
CA CYS A 107 -10.11 7.72 10.77
C CYS A 107 -9.13 8.88 10.55
N ARG A 108 -9.39 9.81 9.63
CA ARG A 108 -8.47 10.88 9.22
C ARG A 108 -7.12 10.35 8.73
N THR A 109 -7.11 9.17 8.14
CA THR A 109 -5.93 8.47 7.64
C THR A 109 -5.43 9.10 6.34
N ARG A 110 -4.15 9.46 6.28
CA ARG A 110 -3.49 9.96 5.06
C ARG A 110 -2.96 8.81 4.23
N LEU A 111 -3.06 8.90 2.90
CA LEU A 111 -2.50 7.93 1.98
C LEU A 111 -1.08 8.33 1.58
N VAL A 112 -0.16 7.37 1.68
CA VAL A 112 1.18 7.45 1.08
C VAL A 112 1.33 6.30 0.09
N ILE A 113 1.69 6.61 -1.14
CA ILE A 113 1.96 5.61 -2.17
C ILE A 113 3.46 5.38 -2.21
N ARG A 114 3.85 4.11 -2.11
CA ARG A 114 5.22 3.68 -2.26
C ARG A 114 5.39 2.96 -3.59
N GLU A 115 6.18 3.54 -4.47
CA GLU A 115 6.60 2.90 -5.71
C GLU A 115 8.08 2.52 -5.66
N ILE A 116 8.44 1.50 -6.41
CA ILE A 116 9.84 1.14 -6.63
C ILE A 116 10.25 1.78 -7.96
N PRO A 117 11.13 2.78 -7.95
CA PRO A 117 11.43 3.60 -9.12
C PRO A 117 12.19 2.87 -10.23
N PHE A 118 12.62 1.62 -10.00
CA PHE A 118 13.60 0.96 -10.84
C PHE A 118 13.07 0.21 -12.07
N GLN A 119 11.75 0.13 -12.26
CA GLN A 119 11.19 -0.53 -13.43
C GLN A 119 9.89 0.15 -13.86
N THR A 120 10.02 1.12 -14.72
CA THR A 120 8.96 1.41 -15.69
C THR A 120 9.23 0.53 -16.91
N PRO A 121 8.60 -0.66 -17.04
CA PRO A 121 8.68 -1.40 -18.28
C PRO A 121 8.12 -0.52 -19.41
N PRO A 122 8.61 -0.67 -20.64
CA PRO A 122 8.03 0.05 -21.76
C PRO A 122 6.56 -0.35 -21.87
N TYR A 123 5.69 0.55 -21.48
CA TYR A 123 4.25 0.34 -21.63
C TYR A 123 3.85 0.59 -23.09
N GLY A 124 2.96 -0.23 -23.64
CA GLY A 124 2.34 0.10 -24.93
C GLY A 124 1.67 1.48 -24.90
N LYS A 125 1.55 2.14 -26.04
CA LYS A 125 1.08 3.55 -26.19
C LYS A 125 -0.18 3.89 -25.36
N ILE A 126 -1.14 2.96 -25.26
CA ILE A 126 -2.37 3.16 -24.48
C ILE A 126 -2.08 3.21 -22.96
N LYS A 127 -1.27 2.29 -22.45
CA LYS A 127 -0.89 2.29 -21.03
C LYS A 127 -0.04 3.50 -20.66
N GLU A 128 0.83 3.92 -21.56
CA GLU A 128 1.65 5.13 -21.40
C GLU A 128 0.80 6.40 -21.38
N TYR A 129 -0.26 6.48 -22.23
CA TYR A 129 -1.22 7.55 -22.19
C TYR A 129 -1.94 7.65 -20.84
N PHE A 130 -2.44 6.53 -20.32
CA PHE A 130 -3.06 6.50 -18.99
C PHE A 130 -2.08 6.74 -17.84
N ARG A 131 -0.82 6.45 -18.01
CA ARG A 131 0.24 6.78 -17.05
C ARG A 131 0.52 8.28 -17.00
N LYS A 132 0.58 8.94 -18.15
CA LYS A 132 0.90 10.37 -18.27
C LYS A 132 -0.30 11.28 -18.00
N ASN A 133 -1.52 10.80 -18.22
CA ASN A 133 -2.76 11.55 -18.04
C ASN A 133 -3.69 10.83 -17.08
N PRO A 134 -4.55 11.41 -16.48
CA PRO A 134 -4.90 12.10 -15.26
C PRO A 134 -4.63 11.38 -13.94
N MET A 135 -4.16 10.11 -13.96
CA MET A 135 -3.92 9.37 -12.71
C MET A 135 -2.52 9.62 -12.13
N TYR A 136 -1.48 9.68 -12.96
CA TYR A 136 -0.09 9.83 -12.53
C TYR A 136 0.46 11.24 -12.63
N GLY A 137 0.11 12.00 -13.65
CA GLY A 137 0.60 13.37 -13.82
C GLY A 137 0.24 14.31 -12.66
N LYS A 138 -0.89 14.03 -11.99
CA LYS A 138 -1.30 14.76 -10.77
C LYS A 138 -0.56 14.30 -9.50
N TYR A 139 -0.01 13.08 -9.48
CA TYR A 139 0.80 12.58 -8.37
C TYR A 139 2.21 13.16 -8.40
N GLU A 140 2.82 13.29 -9.57
CA GLU A 140 4.15 13.91 -9.72
C GLU A 140 4.12 15.40 -9.37
N ALA A 141 3.02 16.09 -9.64
CA ALA A 141 2.86 17.51 -9.34
C ALA A 141 2.56 17.85 -7.88
N GLY A 142 2.43 16.85 -6.99
CA GLY A 142 2.11 17.09 -5.57
C GLY A 142 0.70 17.62 -5.30
N GLU A 143 -0.12 17.83 -6.33
CA GLU A 143 -1.45 18.41 -6.21
C GLU A 143 -2.50 17.48 -5.59
N TYR A 144 -2.26 16.17 -5.60
CA TYR A 144 -3.17 15.19 -4.98
C TYR A 144 -3.10 15.14 -3.46
N ARG A 145 -2.12 15.81 -2.86
CA ARG A 145 -1.95 15.80 -1.41
C ARG A 145 -3.15 16.34 -0.64
N ASN A 146 -3.96 17.20 -1.28
CA ASN A 146 -5.03 17.93 -0.59
C ASN A 146 -6.45 17.65 -1.10
N ARG A 147 -6.65 16.89 -2.19
CA ARG A 147 -7.99 16.73 -2.78
C ARG A 147 -8.68 15.38 -2.55
N LEU A 148 -7.97 14.34 -2.14
CA LEU A 148 -8.56 13.03 -1.87
C LEU A 148 -8.98 12.84 -0.40
N LEU A 149 -8.59 13.77 0.44
CA LEU A 149 -8.95 13.78 1.85
C LEU A 149 -9.50 15.16 2.19
N PRO A 150 -10.74 15.27 2.70
CA PRO A 150 -11.25 16.50 3.26
C PRO A 150 -10.47 16.94 4.49
#